data_ef37c54bf9c4dc30572d93307a4b9f02
#
_entry.id   ef37c54bf9c4dc30572d93307a4b9f02
#
_cell.length_a   1.000
_cell.length_b   1.000
_cell.length_c   1.000
_cell.angle_alpha   90.00
_cell.angle_beta   90.00
_cell.angle_gamma   90.00
#
_symmetry.space_group_name_H-M   'P 1'
#
loop_
_entity.id
_entity.type
_entity.pdbx_description
1 polymer ?
#
loop_
_entity_poly.entity_id
_entity_poly.type
_entity_poly.pdbx_seq_one_letter_code
_entity_poly.pdbx_strand_id
1 'polypeptide(L)'
;MKRVICLILLLVLFSWISGCGKGKETPTPKEGMRHEARAGATEPTKKPGTTEMEEMKGMTMESIQKEGKVQEVAPGTVQISPERQQLIGVKFGTVEIRPLERVIRTVGRIDYDEKRITTVSLKVGGWIEDLYVDFTGKYVRKGEPLLTIYSPDLVSTQEEYLLALAARKSLTKSSFPEVAGSGDSLADSARRRLKLWDINDDQIKALEESGQAKKTLTLYSPFSGFVLEKAAYKGMNVMPGVALFKLADLSVVWLYADVYEYELPFVRLGEQA
;
A
#
# COMPACT_ATOMS: atom_id res chain seq x y z
N MET A 1 -53.76 8.60 -29.36
CA MET A 1 -53.46 8.41 -27.92
C MET A 1 -51.95 8.45 -27.56
N LYS A 2 -51.00 8.21 -28.46
CA LYS A 2 -49.56 8.26 -28.15
C LYS A 2 -48.96 9.67 -28.03
N ARG A 3 -49.59 10.72 -28.52
CA ARG A 3 -49.07 12.10 -28.46
C ARG A 3 -49.47 12.87 -27.19
N VAL A 4 -50.45 12.43 -26.44
CA VAL A 4 -50.93 13.09 -25.21
C VAL A 4 -50.10 12.62 -23.99
N ILE A 5 -49.59 11.37 -24.01
CA ILE A 5 -48.76 10.81 -22.94
C ILE A 5 -47.37 11.48 -22.88
N CYS A 6 -46.82 11.89 -24.01
CA CYS A 6 -45.51 12.55 -24.07
C CYS A 6 -45.52 13.98 -23.48
N LEU A 7 -46.66 14.67 -23.54
CA LEU A 7 -46.83 16.05 -23.05
C LEU A 7 -47.00 16.11 -21.53
N ILE A 8 -47.60 15.07 -20.93
CA ILE A 8 -47.76 14.96 -19.47
C ILE A 8 -46.42 14.58 -18.81
N LEU A 9 -45.58 13.77 -19.46
CA LEU A 9 -44.25 13.41 -18.94
C LEU A 9 -43.27 14.58 -18.94
N LEU A 10 -43.41 15.54 -19.86
CA LEU A 10 -42.58 16.75 -19.95
C LEU A 10 -42.96 17.80 -18.88
N LEU A 11 -44.20 17.83 -18.43
CA LEU A 11 -44.67 18.76 -17.36
C LEU A 11 -44.27 18.30 -15.94
N VAL A 12 -44.09 17.02 -15.72
CA VAL A 12 -43.64 16.47 -14.42
C VAL A 12 -42.15 16.68 -14.22
N LEU A 13 -41.33 16.73 -15.29
CA LEU A 13 -39.87 16.94 -15.21
C LEU A 13 -39.50 18.40 -14.94
N PHE A 14 -40.40 19.37 -15.16
CA PHE A 14 -40.13 20.81 -14.95
C PHE A 14 -40.47 21.33 -13.55
N SER A 15 -41.09 20.50 -12.70
CA SER A 15 -41.54 20.88 -11.35
C SER A 15 -40.50 20.60 -10.22
N TRP A 16 -39.29 20.08 -10.57
CA TRP A 16 -38.27 19.70 -9.57
C TRP A 16 -37.00 20.57 -9.53
N ILE A 17 -37.02 21.75 -10.23
CA ILE A 17 -35.86 22.66 -10.29
C ILE A 17 -36.11 24.00 -9.59
N SER A 18 -36.99 24.07 -8.59
CA SER A 18 -37.16 25.29 -7.78
C SER A 18 -37.24 24.96 -6.29
N GLY A 19 -36.08 24.59 -5.73
CA GLY A 19 -35.89 24.40 -4.30
C GLY A 19 -34.58 25.02 -3.85
N CYS A 20 -34.50 26.36 -3.87
CA CYS A 20 -33.39 27.11 -3.30
C CYS A 20 -33.58 27.16 -1.77
N GLY A 21 -32.88 26.33 -1.02
CA GLY A 21 -32.85 26.30 0.45
C GLY A 21 -31.56 26.90 0.98
N LYS A 22 -31.74 28.02 1.70
CA LYS A 22 -30.74 28.85 2.38
C LYS A 22 -29.80 28.03 3.26
N GLY A 23 -28.52 28.38 3.14
CA GLY A 23 -27.44 27.90 4.02
C GLY A 23 -27.64 28.26 5.48
N LYS A 24 -27.25 27.35 6.34
CA LYS A 24 -26.92 27.59 7.75
C LYS A 24 -25.43 27.51 7.90
N GLU A 25 -24.85 28.64 8.21
CA GLU A 25 -23.49 28.78 8.69
C GLU A 25 -23.33 28.03 10.01
N THR A 26 -22.34 27.18 10.08
CA THR A 26 -21.85 26.63 11.35
C THR A 26 -20.67 27.46 11.82
N PRO A 27 -20.63 27.93 13.07
CA PRO A 27 -19.53 28.75 13.57
C PRO A 27 -18.34 27.88 13.92
N THR A 28 -17.17 28.29 13.43
CA THR A 28 -15.85 27.83 13.88
C THR A 28 -15.58 28.29 15.30
N PRO A 29 -15.08 27.44 16.19
CA PRO A 29 -14.50 27.89 17.46
C PRO A 29 -13.07 28.38 17.20
N LYS A 30 -12.87 29.67 17.38
CA LYS A 30 -11.55 30.25 17.64
C LYS A 30 -11.21 29.97 19.11
N GLU A 31 -10.26 29.16 19.35
CA GLU A 31 -9.63 29.04 20.65
C GLU A 31 -8.20 29.52 20.53
N GLY A 32 -7.99 30.75 20.97
CA GLY A 32 -6.69 31.37 21.11
C GLY A 32 -6.02 30.88 22.38
N MET A 33 -4.90 30.19 22.25
CA MET A 33 -3.99 30.02 23.39
C MET A 33 -3.03 31.19 23.45
N ARG A 34 -3.26 32.04 24.43
CA ARG A 34 -2.31 33.03 24.94
C ARG A 34 -1.13 32.30 25.54
N HIS A 35 0.05 32.53 24.99
CA HIS A 35 1.29 32.36 25.76
C HIS A 35 1.51 33.54 26.68
N GLU A 36 1.31 33.31 27.94
CA GLU A 36 1.77 34.22 29.01
C GLU A 36 3.29 34.09 29.13
N ALA A 37 3.96 35.15 28.77
CA ALA A 37 5.34 35.41 29.11
C ALA A 37 5.43 35.75 30.60
N ARG A 38 6.06 34.89 31.39
CA ARG A 38 6.41 35.20 32.79
C ARG A 38 7.84 35.71 32.83
N ALA A 39 7.95 37.04 32.84
CA ALA A 39 9.12 37.74 33.29
C ALA A 39 9.27 37.55 34.81
N GLY A 40 10.42 37.15 35.23
CA GLY A 40 10.84 37.11 36.63
C GLY A 40 12.22 37.66 36.73
N ALA A 41 12.29 38.96 36.93
CA ALA A 41 13.47 39.71 37.39
C ALA A 41 13.90 39.26 38.78
N THR A 42 15.17 39.22 39.00
CA THR A 42 15.82 39.92 40.16
C THR A 42 17.33 39.74 40.07
N GLU A 43 18.04 40.85 39.74
CA GLU A 43 19.32 41.18 40.34
C GLU A 43 19.17 41.43 41.87
N PRO A 44 20.23 41.30 42.66
CA PRO A 44 21.02 42.49 42.88
C PRO A 44 22.54 42.26 43.06
N THR A 45 23.27 43.10 42.39
CA THR A 45 24.46 43.88 42.83
C THR A 45 24.92 43.72 44.28
N LYS A 46 26.20 43.39 44.45
CA LYS A 46 26.99 43.84 45.60
C LYS A 46 28.45 44.00 45.22
N LYS A 47 28.90 45.24 45.05
CA LYS A 47 30.23 45.79 45.32
C LYS A 47 30.15 46.46 46.67
N PRO A 48 31.23 46.93 47.24
CA PRO A 48 32.66 46.64 47.15
C PRO A 48 33.27 46.34 48.52
N GLY A 49 34.50 45.87 48.56
CA GLY A 49 35.33 45.82 49.73
C GLY A 49 36.76 46.16 49.34
N THR A 50 37.06 47.44 49.47
CA THR A 50 38.44 48.01 49.55
C THR A 50 39.02 47.67 50.88
N THR A 51 40.33 47.42 50.91
CA THR A 51 41.33 47.40 52.04
C THR A 51 42.05 46.05 52.02
N GLU A 52 43.32 45.91 51.83
CA GLU A 52 44.46 46.57 52.49
C GLU A 52 45.70 46.43 51.61
N MET A 53 46.39 47.54 51.45
CA MET A 53 47.77 47.65 51.00
C MET A 53 48.66 47.50 52.27
N GLU A 54 49.38 46.37 52.35
CA GLU A 54 50.54 46.28 53.18
C GLU A 54 51.70 45.61 52.50
N GLU A 55 52.70 46.36 52.29
CA GLU A 55 54.14 46.16 52.38
C GLU A 55 54.64 44.70 52.14
N MET A 56 55.25 44.48 51.02
CA MET A 56 56.50 43.72 50.98
C MET A 56 57.49 44.41 50.08
N LYS A 57 58.24 45.25 50.78
CA LYS A 57 59.48 45.86 50.34
C LYS A 57 60.57 44.79 50.43
N GLY A 58 61.25 44.54 49.29
CA GLY A 58 62.55 43.92 49.30
C GLY A 58 62.64 42.51 48.70
N MET A 59 62.70 42.45 47.40
CA MET A 59 63.48 41.40 46.75
C MET A 59 64.13 41.96 45.48
N THR A 60 65.44 41.93 45.55
CA THR A 60 66.47 42.45 44.64
C THR A 60 66.26 41.88 43.23
N MET A 61 66.26 42.76 42.24
CA MET A 61 66.29 42.47 40.77
C MET A 61 67.62 41.91 40.33
N GLU A 62 68.00 40.71 40.73
CA GLU A 62 69.28 40.17 40.30
C GLU A 62 69.38 38.65 40.15
N SER A 63 68.31 38.01 39.70
CA SER A 63 68.42 36.57 39.43
C SER A 63 67.43 36.02 38.38
N ILE A 64 67.03 36.85 37.39
CA ILE A 64 66.28 36.34 36.27
C ILE A 64 66.98 36.68 34.93
N GLN A 65 68.21 36.26 34.87
CA GLN A 65 68.90 36.11 33.59
C GLN A 65 69.39 34.66 33.50
N LYS A 66 68.47 33.74 33.11
CA LYS A 66 68.86 32.47 32.58
C LYS A 66 67.93 32.11 31.38
N GLU A 67 68.48 32.43 30.23
CA GLU A 67 68.32 31.84 28.97
C GLU A 67 66.95 31.10 28.74
N GLY A 68 65.97 31.86 28.30
CA GLY A 68 64.91 31.33 27.44
C GLY A 68 65.13 31.88 26.06
N LYS A 69 65.68 31.12 25.10
CA LYS A 69 65.62 31.41 23.66
C LYS A 69 64.21 31.77 23.33
N VAL A 70 63.96 33.04 23.10
CA VAL A 70 62.70 33.52 22.49
C VAL A 70 62.65 32.99 21.09
N GLN A 71 62.03 31.86 20.87
CA GLN A 71 61.66 31.43 19.54
C GLN A 71 60.64 32.45 19.00
N GLU A 72 61.00 33.10 17.93
CA GLU A 72 60.17 34.04 17.22
C GLU A 72 58.90 33.32 16.76
N VAL A 73 57.82 33.51 17.46
CA VAL A 73 56.55 32.85 17.25
C VAL A 73 55.79 33.63 16.19
N ALA A 74 55.34 32.97 15.14
CA ALA A 74 54.54 33.56 14.07
C ALA A 74 53.37 34.39 14.63
N PRO A 75 53.03 35.55 14.03
CA PRO A 75 51.93 36.38 14.51
C PRO A 75 50.61 35.59 14.55
N GLY A 76 49.93 35.58 15.69
CA GLY A 76 48.70 34.81 15.93
C GLY A 76 48.89 33.50 16.66
N THR A 77 50.11 33.13 17.03
CA THR A 77 50.38 31.89 17.79
C THR A 77 50.50 32.21 19.28
N VAL A 78 49.81 31.49 20.11
CA VAL A 78 49.88 31.58 21.60
C VAL A 78 50.62 30.36 22.11
N GLN A 79 51.76 30.59 22.79
CA GLN A 79 52.47 29.52 23.48
C GLN A 79 51.91 29.36 24.88
N ILE A 80 51.40 28.17 25.18
CA ILE A 80 50.88 27.82 26.50
C ILE A 80 51.84 26.82 27.15
N SER A 81 52.32 27.12 28.35
CA SER A 81 53.22 26.19 29.05
C SER A 81 52.49 24.86 29.36
N PRO A 82 53.24 23.72 29.44
CA PRO A 82 52.68 22.40 29.73
C PRO A 82 51.82 22.37 31.01
N GLU A 83 52.22 23.11 32.00
CA GLU A 83 51.49 23.25 33.28
C GLU A 83 50.13 23.94 33.11
N ARG A 84 50.08 24.99 32.31
CA ARG A 84 48.81 25.67 31.96
C ARG A 84 47.94 24.82 31.06
N GLN A 85 48.52 24.02 30.14
CA GLN A 85 47.79 23.09 29.32
C GLN A 85 47.10 22.02 30.16
N GLN A 86 47.74 21.52 31.20
CA GLN A 86 47.14 20.56 32.12
C GLN A 86 46.01 21.21 32.96
N LEU A 87 46.21 22.45 33.41
CA LEU A 87 45.22 23.19 34.20
C LEU A 87 43.93 23.47 33.42
N ILE A 88 44.03 23.75 32.13
CA ILE A 88 42.87 24.00 31.24
C ILE A 88 42.34 22.72 30.61
N GLY A 89 42.90 21.55 30.93
CA GLY A 89 42.39 20.25 30.48
C GLY A 89 42.54 19.97 28.98
N VAL A 90 43.57 20.55 28.32
CA VAL A 90 43.86 20.29 26.93
C VAL A 90 44.19 18.82 26.71
N LYS A 91 43.47 18.15 25.86
CA LYS A 91 43.72 16.78 25.43
C LYS A 91 44.12 16.77 23.95
N PHE A 92 45.16 16.06 23.63
CA PHE A 92 45.57 15.81 22.24
C PHE A 92 44.91 14.55 21.74
N GLY A 93 44.48 14.56 20.50
CA GLY A 93 43.93 13.39 19.79
C GLY A 93 44.65 13.20 18.47
N THR A 94 44.76 11.97 18.04
CA THR A 94 45.29 11.62 16.72
C THR A 94 44.18 11.85 15.68
N VAL A 95 44.49 12.54 14.62
CA VAL A 95 43.58 12.72 13.46
C VAL A 95 43.70 11.48 12.58
N GLU A 96 42.60 10.79 12.40
CA GLU A 96 42.52 9.59 11.58
C GLU A 96 41.42 9.82 10.51
N ILE A 97 41.70 9.33 9.29
CA ILE A 97 40.69 9.31 8.23
C ILE A 97 39.88 8.02 8.42
N ARG A 98 38.60 8.18 8.75
CA ARG A 98 37.67 7.05 8.91
C ARG A 98 36.47 7.22 7.97
N PRO A 99 35.95 6.11 7.43
CA PRO A 99 34.68 6.18 6.69
C PRO A 99 33.57 6.63 7.67
N LEU A 100 32.86 7.66 7.30
CA LEU A 100 31.70 8.13 8.06
C LEU A 100 30.45 7.52 7.46
N GLU A 101 29.90 6.53 8.14
CA GLU A 101 28.58 5.97 7.77
C GLU A 101 27.49 6.92 8.24
N ARG A 102 26.66 7.35 7.31
CA ARG A 102 25.49 8.15 7.60
C ARG A 102 24.24 7.29 7.49
N VAL A 103 23.58 7.08 8.61
CA VAL A 103 22.30 6.38 8.67
C VAL A 103 21.18 7.41 8.62
N ILE A 104 20.36 7.33 7.58
CA ILE A 104 19.14 8.13 7.43
C ILE A 104 18.01 7.35 8.09
N ARG A 105 17.35 7.96 9.08
CA ARG A 105 16.19 7.38 9.76
C ARG A 105 14.94 8.13 9.36
N THR A 106 14.05 7.43 8.69
CA THR A 106 12.80 8.01 8.23
C THR A 106 11.63 7.08 8.47
N VAL A 107 10.42 7.60 8.29
CA VAL A 107 9.19 6.81 8.33
C VAL A 107 8.97 6.21 6.95
N GLY A 108 8.69 4.90 6.92
CA GLY A 108 8.35 4.19 5.69
C GLY A 108 6.97 3.57 5.77
N ARG A 109 6.26 3.55 4.64
CA ARG A 109 5.01 2.83 4.45
C ARG A 109 5.25 1.63 3.56
N ILE A 110 4.86 0.44 4.05
CA ILE A 110 4.88 -0.78 3.26
C ILE A 110 3.59 -0.86 2.45
N ASP A 111 3.72 -1.20 1.17
CA ASP A 111 2.60 -1.39 0.27
C ASP A 111 2.82 -2.66 -0.57
N TYR A 112 1.78 -3.16 -1.20
CA TYR A 112 1.88 -4.32 -2.08
C TYR A 112 2.51 -3.95 -3.44
N ASP A 113 3.17 -4.92 -4.08
CA ASP A 113 3.63 -4.77 -5.46
C ASP A 113 2.44 -4.85 -6.42
N GLU A 114 2.14 -3.75 -7.11
CA GLU A 114 1.03 -3.66 -8.07
C GLU A 114 1.11 -4.69 -9.20
N LYS A 115 2.31 -5.15 -9.54
CA LYS A 115 2.53 -6.18 -10.55
C LYS A 115 2.11 -7.58 -10.08
N ARG A 116 1.91 -7.76 -8.77
CA ARG A 116 1.57 -9.01 -8.11
C ARG A 116 0.14 -9.05 -7.57
N ILE A 117 -0.74 -8.25 -8.18
CA ILE A 117 -2.16 -8.21 -7.86
C ILE A 117 -2.93 -8.97 -8.94
N THR A 118 -3.92 -9.73 -8.50
CA THR A 118 -4.89 -10.40 -9.37
C THR A 118 -6.29 -10.12 -8.89
N THR A 119 -7.12 -9.63 -9.79
CA THR A 119 -8.56 -9.45 -9.54
C THR A 119 -9.31 -10.68 -10.00
N VAL A 120 -10.12 -11.23 -9.13
CA VAL A 120 -11.01 -12.36 -9.43
C VAL A 120 -12.41 -11.83 -9.68
N SER A 121 -12.90 -12.02 -10.90
CA SER A 121 -14.23 -11.63 -11.34
C SER A 121 -14.90 -12.82 -12.05
N LEU A 122 -16.23 -12.80 -12.09
CA LEU A 122 -17.00 -13.77 -12.87
C LEU A 122 -17.21 -13.27 -14.30
N LYS A 123 -17.17 -14.18 -15.26
CA LYS A 123 -17.49 -13.90 -16.68
C LYS A 123 -18.94 -14.19 -17.02
N VAL A 124 -19.70 -14.73 -16.06
CA VAL A 124 -21.12 -15.04 -16.18
C VAL A 124 -21.87 -14.47 -14.99
N GLY A 125 -23.09 -14.02 -15.21
CA GLY A 125 -23.96 -13.51 -14.14
C GLY A 125 -24.61 -14.62 -13.33
N GLY A 126 -24.95 -14.32 -12.08
CA GLY A 126 -25.62 -15.28 -11.20
C GLY A 126 -25.69 -14.83 -9.76
N TRP A 127 -26.04 -15.76 -8.87
CA TRP A 127 -26.17 -15.54 -7.44
C TRP A 127 -25.12 -16.35 -6.68
N ILE A 128 -24.44 -15.72 -5.72
CA ILE A 128 -23.50 -16.38 -4.82
C ILE A 128 -24.30 -17.22 -3.83
N GLU A 129 -24.18 -18.55 -3.88
CA GLU A 129 -24.86 -19.45 -2.93
C GLU A 129 -24.02 -19.66 -1.68
N ASP A 130 -22.73 -19.97 -1.82
CA ASP A 130 -21.83 -20.15 -0.68
C ASP A 130 -20.53 -19.40 -0.86
N LEU A 131 -19.93 -19.02 0.27
CA LEU A 131 -18.69 -18.28 0.33
C LEU A 131 -17.70 -19.01 1.24
N TYR A 132 -16.56 -19.46 0.70
CA TYR A 132 -15.51 -20.16 1.44
C TYR A 132 -14.44 -19.21 1.98
N VAL A 133 -14.33 -18.04 1.33
CA VAL A 133 -13.42 -16.96 1.72
C VAL A 133 -14.27 -15.77 2.14
N ASP A 134 -14.46 -15.61 3.43
CA ASP A 134 -15.44 -14.71 4.05
C ASP A 134 -14.83 -13.44 4.67
N PHE A 135 -13.49 -13.35 4.77
CA PHE A 135 -12.80 -12.18 5.32
C PHE A 135 -11.53 -11.79 4.52
N THR A 136 -11.13 -10.53 4.66
CA THR A 136 -9.89 -9.97 4.12
C THR A 136 -8.68 -10.38 4.98
N GLY A 137 -7.50 -10.48 4.36
CA GLY A 137 -6.30 -10.96 5.04
C GLY A 137 -6.14 -12.48 5.06
N LYS A 138 -7.14 -13.25 4.60
CA LYS A 138 -7.01 -14.70 4.46
C LYS A 138 -6.03 -15.04 3.35
N TYR A 139 -5.12 -15.97 3.61
CA TYR A 139 -4.29 -16.55 2.57
C TYR A 139 -5.06 -17.64 1.83
N VAL A 140 -5.04 -17.60 0.52
CA VAL A 140 -5.64 -18.59 -0.37
C VAL A 140 -4.58 -19.18 -1.29
N ARG A 141 -4.70 -20.48 -1.57
CA ARG A 141 -3.81 -21.17 -2.51
C ARG A 141 -4.45 -21.21 -3.90
N LYS A 142 -3.62 -21.27 -4.93
CA LYS A 142 -4.09 -21.53 -6.27
C LYS A 142 -4.88 -22.85 -6.30
N GLY A 143 -6.09 -22.82 -6.87
CA GLY A 143 -7.01 -23.96 -6.89
C GLY A 143 -7.84 -24.14 -5.61
N GLU A 144 -7.74 -23.26 -4.61
CA GLU A 144 -8.60 -23.28 -3.45
C GLU A 144 -9.98 -22.69 -3.80
N PRO A 145 -11.10 -23.27 -3.31
CA PRO A 145 -12.43 -22.76 -3.57
C PRO A 145 -12.64 -21.41 -2.90
N LEU A 146 -13.15 -20.45 -3.66
CA LEU A 146 -13.47 -19.09 -3.18
C LEU A 146 -14.96 -18.95 -2.84
N LEU A 147 -15.81 -19.35 -3.77
CA LEU A 147 -17.28 -19.27 -3.64
C LEU A 147 -17.96 -20.29 -4.54
N THR A 148 -19.26 -20.50 -4.34
CA THR A 148 -20.14 -21.17 -5.30
C THR A 148 -21.14 -20.18 -5.87
N ILE A 149 -21.39 -20.31 -7.16
CA ILE A 149 -22.37 -19.48 -7.89
C ILE A 149 -23.47 -20.38 -8.47
N TYR A 150 -24.70 -19.91 -8.39
CA TYR A 150 -25.81 -20.36 -9.21
C TYR A 150 -25.99 -19.41 -10.39
N SER A 151 -26.00 -19.94 -11.59
CA SER A 151 -26.24 -19.16 -12.82
C SER A 151 -27.14 -19.96 -13.75
N PRO A 152 -28.32 -19.43 -14.14
CA PRO A 152 -29.17 -20.06 -15.15
C PRO A 152 -28.47 -20.29 -16.47
N ASP A 153 -27.65 -19.33 -16.91
CA ASP A 153 -26.88 -19.42 -18.15
C ASP A 153 -25.87 -20.56 -18.11
N LEU A 154 -25.21 -20.76 -16.96
CA LEU A 154 -24.31 -21.89 -16.77
C LEU A 154 -25.02 -23.22 -16.80
N VAL A 155 -26.19 -23.35 -16.17
CA VAL A 155 -26.98 -24.56 -16.17
C VAL A 155 -27.42 -24.87 -17.60
N SER A 156 -28.01 -23.90 -18.32
CA SER A 156 -28.44 -24.05 -19.68
C SER A 156 -27.29 -24.46 -20.62
N THR A 157 -26.12 -23.83 -20.51
CA THR A 157 -24.96 -24.18 -21.34
C THR A 157 -24.38 -25.57 -21.01
N GLN A 158 -24.45 -26.01 -19.74
CA GLN A 158 -24.11 -27.40 -19.41
C GLN A 158 -25.08 -28.41 -20.04
N GLU A 159 -26.37 -28.10 -19.99
CA GLU A 159 -27.41 -28.94 -20.65
C GLU A 159 -27.22 -29.00 -22.18
N GLU A 160 -26.96 -27.84 -22.82
CA GLU A 160 -26.62 -27.78 -24.25
C GLU A 160 -25.40 -28.64 -24.58
N TYR A 161 -24.34 -28.58 -23.73
CA TYR A 161 -23.14 -29.37 -23.93
C TYR A 161 -23.41 -30.88 -23.82
N LEU A 162 -24.16 -31.32 -22.80
CA LEU A 162 -24.52 -32.73 -22.61
C LEU A 162 -25.38 -33.23 -23.75
N LEU A 163 -26.32 -32.41 -24.23
CA LEU A 163 -27.15 -32.72 -25.39
C LEU A 163 -26.27 -32.86 -26.66
N ALA A 164 -25.33 -31.97 -26.89
CA ALA A 164 -24.39 -32.03 -28.00
C ALA A 164 -23.52 -33.30 -27.96
N LEU A 165 -23.06 -33.72 -26.76
CA LEU A 165 -22.34 -34.98 -26.57
C LEU A 165 -23.21 -36.19 -26.90
N ALA A 166 -24.47 -36.19 -26.49
CA ALA A 166 -25.42 -37.25 -26.80
C ALA A 166 -25.69 -37.31 -28.31
N ALA A 167 -25.90 -36.15 -28.97
CA ALA A 167 -26.04 -36.04 -30.40
C ALA A 167 -24.80 -36.57 -31.13
N ARG A 168 -23.59 -36.19 -30.69
CA ARG A 168 -22.33 -36.69 -31.24
C ARG A 168 -22.27 -38.24 -31.22
N LYS A 169 -22.58 -38.85 -30.08
CA LYS A 169 -22.61 -40.31 -29.93
C LYS A 169 -23.60 -40.98 -30.86
N SER A 170 -24.75 -40.38 -31.12
CA SER A 170 -25.77 -40.93 -32.03
C SER A 170 -25.38 -40.74 -33.50
N LEU A 171 -24.84 -39.55 -33.86
CA LEU A 171 -24.48 -39.21 -35.24
C LEU A 171 -23.18 -39.89 -35.73
N THR A 172 -22.28 -40.25 -34.82
CA THR A 172 -21.06 -41.04 -35.14
C THR A 172 -21.40 -42.38 -35.78
N LYS A 173 -22.59 -42.90 -35.55
CA LYS A 173 -23.10 -44.15 -36.18
C LYS A 173 -23.74 -43.91 -37.53
N SER A 174 -23.82 -42.66 -38.02
CA SER A 174 -24.43 -42.33 -39.32
C SER A 174 -23.49 -42.70 -40.46
N SER A 175 -24.05 -43.18 -41.55
CA SER A 175 -23.32 -43.47 -42.78
C SER A 175 -22.94 -42.22 -43.58
N PHE A 176 -23.36 -41.04 -43.13
CA PHE A 176 -23.10 -39.77 -43.82
C PHE A 176 -22.03 -38.96 -43.05
N PRO A 177 -20.82 -38.74 -43.61
CA PRO A 177 -19.71 -38.03 -42.92
C PRO A 177 -20.04 -36.59 -42.52
N GLU A 178 -20.82 -35.88 -43.34
CA GLU A 178 -21.22 -34.48 -43.07
C GLU A 178 -22.10 -34.35 -41.82
N VAL A 179 -22.97 -35.34 -41.59
CA VAL A 179 -23.86 -35.40 -40.43
C VAL A 179 -23.06 -35.72 -39.16
N ALA A 180 -22.06 -36.61 -39.26
CA ALA A 180 -21.17 -36.92 -38.15
C ALA A 180 -20.36 -35.71 -37.71
N GLY A 181 -19.81 -34.92 -38.66
CA GLY A 181 -19.03 -33.70 -38.36
C GLY A 181 -19.84 -32.58 -37.69
N SER A 182 -21.14 -32.52 -37.94
CA SER A 182 -22.02 -31.52 -37.29
C SER A 182 -22.12 -31.72 -35.78
N GLY A 183 -22.16 -32.97 -35.31
CA GLY A 183 -22.20 -33.29 -33.88
C GLY A 183 -20.93 -32.90 -33.15
N ASP A 184 -19.77 -33.10 -33.78
CA ASP A 184 -18.46 -32.68 -33.20
C ASP A 184 -18.38 -31.17 -33.09
N SER A 185 -18.76 -30.43 -34.12
CA SER A 185 -18.71 -28.98 -34.14
C SER A 185 -19.63 -28.33 -33.06
N LEU A 186 -20.80 -28.92 -32.79
CA LEU A 186 -21.72 -28.47 -31.76
C LEU A 186 -21.15 -28.68 -30.35
N ALA A 187 -20.63 -29.87 -30.06
CA ALA A 187 -20.03 -30.21 -28.80
C ALA A 187 -18.80 -29.32 -28.50
N ASP A 188 -17.95 -29.13 -29.52
CA ASP A 188 -16.76 -28.25 -29.37
C ASP A 188 -17.14 -26.77 -29.14
N SER A 189 -18.22 -26.31 -29.75
CA SER A 189 -18.68 -24.92 -29.53
C SER A 189 -19.23 -24.71 -28.13
N ALA A 190 -20.02 -25.63 -27.60
CA ALA A 190 -20.53 -25.59 -26.25
C ALA A 190 -19.37 -25.71 -25.22
N ARG A 191 -18.40 -26.60 -25.47
CA ARG A 191 -17.21 -26.73 -24.63
C ARG A 191 -16.37 -25.45 -24.61
N ARG A 192 -16.15 -24.81 -25.76
CA ARG A 192 -15.46 -23.51 -25.83
C ARG A 192 -16.18 -22.44 -25.01
N ARG A 193 -17.53 -22.38 -25.05
CA ARG A 193 -18.31 -21.44 -24.25
C ARG A 193 -18.07 -21.66 -22.76
N LEU A 194 -18.08 -22.88 -22.24
CA LEU A 194 -17.77 -23.21 -20.86
C LEU A 194 -16.36 -22.75 -20.48
N LYS A 195 -15.36 -22.99 -21.32
CA LYS A 195 -13.98 -22.52 -21.10
C LYS A 195 -13.85 -21.00 -21.08
N LEU A 196 -14.62 -20.29 -21.92
CA LEU A 196 -14.65 -18.82 -21.90
C LEU A 196 -15.19 -18.25 -20.58
N TRP A 197 -15.96 -19.03 -19.82
CA TRP A 197 -16.44 -18.67 -18.49
C TRP A 197 -15.54 -19.19 -17.35
N ASP A 198 -14.28 -19.54 -17.68
CA ASP A 198 -13.26 -20.04 -16.74
C ASP A 198 -13.63 -21.37 -16.06
N ILE A 199 -14.51 -22.15 -16.66
CA ILE A 199 -14.75 -23.53 -16.23
C ILE A 199 -13.51 -24.35 -16.58
N ASN A 200 -12.87 -24.95 -15.58
CA ASN A 200 -11.68 -25.74 -15.79
C ASN A 200 -11.96 -27.10 -16.43
N ASP A 201 -10.93 -27.72 -17.01
CA ASP A 201 -11.08 -29.01 -17.68
C ASP A 201 -11.55 -30.13 -16.74
N ASP A 202 -11.18 -30.09 -15.46
CA ASP A 202 -11.63 -31.08 -14.48
C ASP A 202 -13.11 -30.96 -14.19
N GLN A 203 -13.66 -29.75 -14.14
CA GLN A 203 -15.09 -29.50 -13.98
C GLN A 203 -15.87 -29.94 -15.21
N ILE A 204 -15.35 -29.68 -16.44
CA ILE A 204 -15.94 -30.14 -17.68
C ILE A 204 -15.94 -31.69 -17.75
N LYS A 205 -14.82 -32.31 -17.38
CA LYS A 205 -14.71 -33.76 -17.32
C LYS A 205 -15.69 -34.38 -16.31
N ALA A 206 -15.82 -33.79 -15.13
CA ALA A 206 -16.78 -34.22 -14.11
C ALA A 206 -18.24 -34.08 -14.61
N LEU A 207 -18.52 -33.06 -15.44
CA LEU A 207 -19.83 -32.90 -16.12
C LEU A 207 -20.07 -34.02 -17.15
N GLU A 208 -19.05 -34.35 -17.94
CA GLU A 208 -19.10 -35.44 -18.93
C GLU A 208 -19.34 -36.82 -18.27
N GLU A 209 -18.64 -37.07 -17.16
CA GLU A 209 -18.75 -38.31 -16.40
C GLU A 209 -20.09 -38.46 -15.67
N SER A 210 -20.58 -37.34 -15.06
CA SER A 210 -21.88 -37.38 -14.37
C SER A 210 -23.08 -37.43 -15.30
N GLY A 211 -22.96 -36.86 -16.51
CA GLY A 211 -24.05 -36.72 -17.47
C GLY A 211 -25.20 -35.83 -16.96
N GLN A 212 -24.97 -35.03 -15.90
CA GLN A 212 -26.00 -34.18 -15.31
C GLN A 212 -25.45 -32.78 -15.08
N ALA A 213 -26.20 -31.75 -15.49
CA ALA A 213 -25.87 -30.37 -15.23
C ALA A 213 -25.92 -30.08 -13.71
N LYS A 214 -24.88 -29.43 -13.20
CA LYS A 214 -24.83 -29.01 -11.81
C LYS A 214 -25.49 -27.63 -11.67
N LYS A 215 -26.38 -27.50 -10.70
CA LYS A 215 -27.03 -26.22 -10.37
C LYS A 215 -26.00 -25.14 -9.99
N THR A 216 -25.02 -25.51 -9.19
CA THR A 216 -24.00 -24.61 -8.68
C THR A 216 -22.62 -24.97 -9.23
N LEU A 217 -21.83 -23.94 -9.44
CA LEU A 217 -20.44 -24.07 -9.87
C LEU A 217 -19.52 -23.40 -8.85
N THR A 218 -18.42 -24.08 -8.53
CA THR A 218 -17.39 -23.54 -7.65
C THR A 218 -16.37 -22.73 -8.45
N LEU A 219 -16.14 -21.49 -8.01
CA LEU A 219 -15.05 -20.65 -8.49
C LEU A 219 -13.81 -20.91 -7.65
N TYR A 220 -12.70 -21.21 -8.30
CA TYR A 220 -11.43 -21.48 -7.66
C TYR A 220 -10.47 -20.30 -7.83
N SER A 221 -9.54 -20.15 -6.88
CA SER A 221 -8.51 -19.14 -6.98
C SER A 221 -7.52 -19.46 -8.12
N PRO A 222 -7.30 -18.53 -9.05
CA PRO A 222 -6.31 -18.71 -10.13
C PRO A 222 -4.88 -18.52 -9.62
N PHE A 223 -4.71 -17.99 -8.42
CA PHE A 223 -3.47 -17.47 -7.89
C PHE A 223 -3.34 -17.73 -6.38
N SER A 224 -2.12 -17.90 -5.88
CA SER A 224 -1.87 -18.03 -4.43
C SER A 224 -1.49 -16.67 -3.86
N GLY A 225 -2.19 -16.21 -2.82
CA GLY A 225 -1.93 -14.91 -2.23
C GLY A 225 -2.89 -14.56 -1.10
N PHE A 226 -2.77 -13.35 -0.60
CA PHE A 226 -3.64 -12.81 0.44
C PHE A 226 -4.81 -12.05 -0.18
N VAL A 227 -5.98 -12.18 0.42
CA VAL A 227 -7.18 -11.42 0.04
C VAL A 227 -7.05 -10.00 0.56
N LEU A 228 -6.81 -9.04 -0.34
CA LEU A 228 -6.76 -7.61 -0.01
C LEU A 228 -8.16 -7.02 0.14
N GLU A 229 -9.02 -7.34 -0.82
CA GLU A 229 -10.38 -6.83 -0.87
C GLU A 229 -11.35 -7.98 -1.18
N LYS A 230 -12.51 -7.95 -0.55
CA LYS A 230 -13.62 -8.87 -0.75
C LYS A 230 -14.91 -8.07 -0.94
N ALA A 231 -15.48 -8.17 -2.12
CA ALA A 231 -16.79 -7.59 -2.45
C ALA A 231 -17.90 -8.65 -2.60
N ALA A 232 -17.55 -9.93 -2.43
CA ALA A 232 -18.48 -11.05 -2.53
C ALA A 232 -19.23 -11.25 -1.21
N TYR A 233 -20.56 -11.43 -1.29
CA TYR A 233 -21.43 -11.76 -0.14
C TYR A 233 -22.39 -12.87 -0.51
N LYS A 234 -22.69 -13.75 0.44
CA LYS A 234 -23.69 -14.82 0.25
C LYS A 234 -25.04 -14.22 -0.10
N GLY A 235 -25.72 -14.80 -1.12
CA GLY A 235 -26.99 -14.32 -1.64
C GLY A 235 -26.91 -13.12 -2.59
N MET A 236 -25.71 -12.56 -2.82
CA MET A 236 -25.52 -11.43 -3.71
C MET A 236 -25.72 -11.85 -5.18
N ASN A 237 -26.47 -11.03 -5.93
CA ASN A 237 -26.50 -11.13 -7.39
C ASN A 237 -25.26 -10.45 -7.96
N VAL A 238 -24.58 -11.12 -8.88
CA VAL A 238 -23.32 -10.65 -9.49
C VAL A 238 -23.48 -10.59 -11.00
N MET A 239 -23.07 -9.47 -11.57
CA MET A 239 -22.96 -9.28 -13.02
C MET A 239 -21.57 -9.69 -13.54
N PRO A 240 -21.43 -10.07 -14.82
CA PRO A 240 -20.14 -10.33 -15.42
C PRO A 240 -19.19 -9.13 -15.28
N GLY A 241 -17.92 -9.41 -14.96
CA GLY A 241 -16.88 -8.38 -14.84
C GLY A 241 -16.79 -7.67 -13.48
N VAL A 242 -17.73 -7.89 -12.56
CA VAL A 242 -17.64 -7.34 -11.22
C VAL A 242 -16.49 -8.01 -10.46
N ALA A 243 -15.58 -7.20 -9.91
CA ALA A 243 -14.49 -7.67 -9.06
C ALA A 243 -15.04 -8.20 -7.73
N LEU A 244 -14.82 -9.47 -7.44
CA LEU A 244 -15.31 -10.14 -6.22
C LEU A 244 -14.21 -10.25 -5.17
N PHE A 245 -12.99 -10.53 -5.61
CA PHE A 245 -11.81 -10.59 -4.76
C PHE A 245 -10.65 -9.89 -5.44
N LYS A 246 -9.80 -9.27 -4.63
CA LYS A 246 -8.49 -8.78 -5.03
C LYS A 246 -7.45 -9.52 -4.21
N LEU A 247 -6.62 -10.26 -4.88
CA LEU A 247 -5.58 -11.10 -4.29
C LEU A 247 -4.21 -10.48 -4.57
N ALA A 248 -3.30 -10.53 -3.61
CA ALA A 248 -1.93 -10.11 -3.80
C ALA A 248 -0.93 -11.14 -3.24
N ASP A 249 0.17 -11.31 -3.94
CA ASP A 249 1.34 -11.98 -3.42
C ASP A 249 2.21 -10.98 -2.65
N LEU A 250 2.25 -11.14 -1.34
CA LEU A 250 3.01 -10.28 -0.43
C LEU A 250 4.45 -10.80 -0.16
N SER A 251 4.95 -11.73 -0.97
CA SER A 251 6.34 -12.21 -0.86
C SER A 251 7.37 -11.13 -1.19
N VAL A 252 6.97 -10.15 -1.99
CA VAL A 252 7.70 -8.92 -2.29
C VAL A 252 6.76 -7.75 -2.07
N VAL A 253 7.24 -6.77 -1.33
CA VAL A 253 6.49 -5.55 -1.02
C VAL A 253 7.29 -4.32 -1.41
N TRP A 254 6.60 -3.22 -1.63
CA TRP A 254 7.21 -1.92 -1.84
C TRP A 254 7.30 -1.18 -0.52
N LEU A 255 8.41 -0.51 -0.30
CA LEU A 255 8.62 0.40 0.81
C LEU A 255 8.71 1.83 0.27
N TYR A 256 7.75 2.66 0.62
CA TYR A 256 7.79 4.10 0.34
C TYR A 256 8.36 4.80 1.57
N ALA A 257 9.53 5.39 1.44
CA ALA A 257 10.21 6.13 2.51
C ALA A 257 10.24 7.62 2.18
N ASP A 258 9.81 8.46 3.11
CA ASP A 258 9.79 9.91 2.94
C ASP A 258 11.14 10.48 3.40
N VAL A 259 12.00 10.87 2.44
CA VAL A 259 13.32 11.44 2.71
C VAL A 259 13.26 12.95 2.61
N TYR A 260 13.81 13.64 3.59
CA TYR A 260 13.89 15.10 3.58
C TYR A 260 14.85 15.60 2.51
N GLU A 261 14.56 16.77 1.92
CA GLU A 261 15.34 17.35 0.82
C GLU A 261 16.83 17.49 1.17
N TYR A 262 17.17 17.89 2.39
CA TYR A 262 18.56 18.03 2.83
C TYR A 262 19.31 16.68 2.98
N GLU A 263 18.61 15.56 3.01
CA GLU A 263 19.17 14.21 3.06
C GLU A 263 19.29 13.57 1.68
N LEU A 264 18.54 14.07 0.70
CA LEU A 264 18.49 13.54 -0.66
C LEU A 264 19.87 13.38 -1.34
N PRO A 265 20.86 14.30 -1.16
CA PRO A 265 22.19 14.13 -1.73
C PRO A 265 22.96 12.89 -1.22
N PHE A 266 22.53 12.29 -0.12
CA PHE A 266 23.15 11.12 0.48
C PHE A 266 22.43 9.80 0.14
N VAL A 267 21.32 9.86 -0.59
CA VAL A 267 20.57 8.68 -1.06
C VAL A 267 21.00 8.33 -2.47
N ARG A 268 21.43 7.09 -2.68
CA ARG A 268 21.86 6.58 -3.97
C ARG A 268 21.06 5.36 -4.36
N LEU A 269 20.86 5.20 -5.67
CA LEU A 269 20.22 4.01 -6.22
C LEU A 269 21.06 2.77 -5.94
N GLY A 270 20.43 1.70 -5.44
CA GLY A 270 21.07 0.43 -5.12
C GLY A 270 21.58 0.31 -3.69
N GLU A 271 21.39 1.32 -2.85
CA GLU A 271 21.65 1.22 -1.42
C GLU A 271 20.60 0.33 -0.73
N GLN A 272 21.00 -0.32 0.35
CA GLN A 272 20.11 -1.15 1.15
C GLN A 272 19.32 -0.27 2.13
N ALA A 273 18.03 -0.59 2.25
CA ALA A 273 17.12 0.03 3.21
C ALA A 273 16.80 -0.96 4.35
#